data_b6e8d7e206dd1bd82172052fedcb8fb2
#
_entry.id   b6e8d7e206dd1bd82172052fedcb8fb2
#
_cell.length_a   1.000
_cell.length_b   1.000
_cell.length_c   1.000
_cell.angle_alpha   90.00
_cell.angle_beta   90.00
_cell.angle_gamma   90.00
#
_symmetry.space_group_name_H-M   'P 1'
#
loop_
_entity.id
_entity.type
_entity.pdbx_description
1 polymer ?
#
loop_
_entity_poly.entity_id
_entity_poly.type
_entity_poly.pdbx_seq_one_letter_code
_entity_poly.pdbx_strand_id
1 'polypeptide(L)'
;GIAVRSTLIAGFPGETEADFAAARDLVTSYRFERLGVFPYSQEEGTPAFDMPGQVPQKVAEARVAELMELQRGVMRAFHRSLVGRTLPVLVDGYDADAKRVVGRTWADAPEVDGRVLLPKGCAEPGQMVDVTITQAHDYEVEGELAAVEPAVKGKAKKQA
;
A
#
# COMPACT_ATOMS: atom_id res chain seq x y z
N GLY A 1 -9.02 10.67 3.40
CA GLY A 1 -8.65 10.31 2.04
C GLY A 1 -9.21 8.95 1.66
N ILE A 2 -9.14 8.60 0.39
CA ILE A 2 -9.50 7.27 -0.13
C ILE A 2 -8.22 6.72 -0.75
N ALA A 3 -7.84 5.47 -0.41
CA ALA A 3 -6.80 4.74 -1.11
C ALA A 3 -7.45 3.96 -2.25
N VAL A 4 -6.90 4.11 -3.46
CA VAL A 4 -7.39 3.36 -4.63
C VAL A 4 -6.52 2.12 -4.81
N ARG A 5 -7.21 0.97 -4.85
CA ARG A 5 -6.59 -0.33 -5.09
C ARG A 5 -6.98 -0.85 -6.46
N SER A 6 -6.04 -1.45 -7.18
CA SER A 6 -6.29 -2.13 -8.45
C SER A 6 -5.39 -3.36 -8.61
N THR A 7 -5.75 -4.16 -9.61
CA THR A 7 -4.93 -5.31 -10.02
C THR A 7 -4.86 -5.33 -11.54
N LEU A 8 -3.67 -5.57 -12.06
CA LEU A 8 -3.44 -5.75 -13.49
C LEU A 8 -2.91 -7.15 -13.77
N ILE A 9 -3.28 -7.67 -14.92
CA ILE A 9 -2.69 -8.89 -15.49
C ILE A 9 -1.92 -8.47 -16.72
N ALA A 10 -0.64 -8.82 -16.80
CA ALA A 10 0.21 -8.57 -17.96
C ALA A 10 0.44 -9.87 -18.75
N GLY A 11 0.55 -9.74 -20.06
CA GLY A 11 0.74 -10.89 -20.93
C GLY A 11 -0.54 -11.66 -21.26
N PHE A 12 -1.70 -11.01 -21.18
CA PHE A 12 -2.97 -11.62 -21.60
C PHE A 12 -2.91 -11.95 -23.10
N PRO A 13 -3.56 -13.06 -23.55
CA PRO A 13 -3.59 -13.41 -24.96
C PRO A 13 -3.99 -12.25 -25.87
N GLY A 14 -3.17 -11.93 -26.86
CA GLY A 14 -3.36 -10.82 -27.77
C GLY A 14 -2.82 -9.47 -27.30
N GLU A 15 -2.26 -9.37 -26.08
CA GLU A 15 -1.67 -8.13 -25.58
C GLU A 15 -0.48 -7.68 -26.45
N THR A 16 -0.61 -6.52 -27.07
CA THR A 16 0.43 -5.90 -27.90
C THR A 16 1.36 -4.98 -27.08
N GLU A 17 2.43 -4.50 -27.74
CA GLU A 17 3.28 -3.46 -27.12
C GLU A 17 2.54 -2.13 -26.91
N ALA A 18 1.53 -1.82 -27.74
CA ALA A 18 0.70 -0.63 -27.57
C ALA A 18 -0.21 -0.77 -26.34
N ASP A 19 -0.79 -1.96 -26.10
CA ASP A 19 -1.60 -2.23 -24.91
C ASP A 19 -0.74 -2.17 -23.64
N PHE A 20 0.46 -2.73 -23.70
CA PHE A 20 1.40 -2.65 -22.58
C PHE A 20 1.86 -1.21 -22.31
N ALA A 21 2.10 -0.40 -23.35
CA ALA A 21 2.39 1.03 -23.19
C ALA A 21 1.23 1.77 -22.51
N ALA A 22 -0.01 1.47 -22.91
CA ALA A 22 -1.20 2.04 -22.25
C ALA A 22 -1.30 1.64 -20.77
N ALA A 23 -0.94 0.40 -20.41
CA ALA A 23 -0.87 -0.04 -19.01
C ALA A 23 0.18 0.75 -18.20
N ARG A 24 1.36 1.03 -18.76
CA ARG A 24 2.38 1.88 -18.13
C ARG A 24 1.87 3.30 -17.90
N ASP A 25 1.22 3.88 -18.91
CA ASP A 25 0.64 5.22 -18.81
C ASP A 25 -0.47 5.26 -17.75
N LEU A 26 -1.27 4.21 -17.65
CA LEU A 26 -2.29 4.08 -16.61
C LEU A 26 -1.66 4.11 -15.21
N VAL A 27 -0.65 3.29 -14.94
CA VAL A 27 0.02 3.22 -13.64
C VAL A 27 0.64 4.56 -13.25
N THR A 28 1.30 5.22 -14.19
CA THR A 28 1.98 6.50 -13.94
C THR A 28 1.04 7.68 -13.77
N SER A 29 -0.08 7.69 -14.49
CA SER A 29 -1.04 8.80 -14.50
C SER A 29 -2.02 8.74 -13.32
N TYR A 30 -2.59 7.56 -13.02
CA TYR A 30 -3.58 7.40 -11.96
C TYR A 30 -2.98 7.24 -10.56
N ARG A 31 -1.70 6.80 -10.48
CA ARG A 31 -0.96 6.73 -9.23
C ARG A 31 -1.71 5.96 -8.14
N PHE A 32 -2.12 4.73 -8.45
CA PHE A 32 -2.77 3.86 -7.45
C PHE A 32 -1.92 3.72 -6.19
N GLU A 33 -2.48 3.97 -5.02
CA GLU A 33 -1.77 3.76 -3.75
C GLU A 33 -1.44 2.28 -3.54
N ARG A 34 -2.29 1.39 -4.07
CA ARG A 34 -2.10 -0.06 -3.97
C ARG A 34 -2.38 -0.72 -5.32
N LEU A 35 -1.37 -1.32 -5.91
CA LEU A 35 -1.47 -2.02 -7.18
C LEU A 35 -0.72 -3.35 -7.11
N GLY A 36 -1.43 -4.44 -7.40
CA GLY A 36 -0.84 -5.73 -7.69
C GLY A 36 -0.74 -5.96 -9.20
N VAL A 37 0.35 -6.52 -9.67
CA VAL A 37 0.50 -6.91 -11.07
C VAL A 37 0.91 -8.37 -11.12
N PHE A 38 0.21 -9.17 -11.93
CA PHE A 38 0.45 -10.60 -12.07
C PHE A 38 0.66 -10.96 -13.54
N PRO A 39 1.52 -11.94 -13.84
CA PRO A 39 1.57 -12.49 -15.19
C PRO A 39 0.30 -13.28 -15.47
N TYR A 40 -0.18 -13.25 -16.70
CA TYR A 40 -1.27 -14.13 -17.10
C TYR A 40 -0.86 -15.60 -16.93
N SER A 41 -1.74 -16.40 -16.33
CA SER A 41 -1.61 -17.84 -16.19
C SER A 41 -2.65 -18.51 -17.10
N GLN A 42 -2.20 -19.44 -17.93
CA GLN A 42 -3.07 -20.18 -18.84
C GLN A 42 -3.75 -21.32 -18.06
N GLU A 43 -5.03 -21.12 -17.71
CA GLU A 43 -5.81 -22.05 -16.91
C GLU A 43 -6.82 -22.83 -17.75
N GLU A 44 -6.74 -24.16 -17.70
CA GLU A 44 -7.69 -25.06 -18.42
C GLU A 44 -9.14 -24.76 -18.04
N GLY A 45 -10.03 -24.86 -19.04
CA GLY A 45 -11.47 -24.59 -18.84
C GLY A 45 -11.87 -23.14 -18.84
N THR A 46 -10.92 -22.20 -19.02
CA THR A 46 -11.22 -20.78 -19.21
C THR A 46 -11.26 -20.41 -20.70
N PRO A 47 -12.09 -19.44 -21.14
CA PRO A 47 -12.09 -19.00 -22.54
C PRO A 47 -10.70 -18.49 -23.00
N ALA A 48 -9.90 -17.92 -22.11
CA ALA A 48 -8.59 -17.39 -22.43
C ALA A 48 -7.55 -18.50 -22.72
N PHE A 49 -7.79 -19.73 -22.27
CA PHE A 49 -6.90 -20.87 -22.52
C PHE A 49 -6.67 -21.11 -24.00
N ASP A 50 -7.76 -21.09 -24.80
CA ASP A 50 -7.75 -21.38 -26.24
C ASP A 50 -7.62 -20.11 -27.12
N MET A 51 -7.47 -18.92 -26.51
CA MET A 51 -7.33 -17.69 -27.29
C MET A 51 -6.01 -17.68 -28.10
N PRO A 52 -6.06 -17.21 -29.36
CA PRO A 52 -4.84 -17.01 -30.16
C PRO A 52 -4.00 -15.87 -29.59
N GLY A 53 -2.73 -15.82 -29.98
CA GLY A 53 -1.83 -14.74 -29.58
C GLY A 53 -1.35 -14.84 -28.15
N GLN A 54 -1.16 -16.06 -27.66
CA GLN A 54 -0.56 -16.30 -26.34
C GLN A 54 0.79 -15.60 -26.23
N VAL A 55 0.94 -14.76 -25.20
CA VAL A 55 2.17 -14.03 -24.91
C VAL A 55 3.15 -14.98 -24.21
N PRO A 56 4.42 -15.07 -24.63
CA PRO A 56 5.39 -15.91 -23.96
C PRO A 56 5.52 -15.53 -22.48
N GLN A 57 5.58 -16.51 -21.60
CA GLN A 57 5.65 -16.31 -20.14
C GLN A 57 6.79 -15.34 -19.74
N LYS A 58 7.96 -15.49 -20.35
CA LYS A 58 9.09 -14.59 -20.11
C LYS A 58 8.79 -13.11 -20.42
N VAL A 59 7.95 -12.86 -21.45
CA VAL A 59 7.53 -11.49 -21.81
C VAL A 59 6.55 -10.97 -20.77
N ALA A 60 5.57 -11.79 -20.35
CA ALA A 60 4.60 -11.44 -19.31
C ALA A 60 5.33 -11.10 -17.99
N GLU A 61 6.29 -11.91 -17.57
CA GLU A 61 7.09 -11.67 -16.36
C GLU A 61 7.92 -10.37 -16.45
N ALA A 62 8.51 -10.09 -17.62
CA ALA A 62 9.25 -8.83 -17.84
C ALA A 62 8.33 -7.61 -17.74
N ARG A 63 7.11 -7.69 -18.31
CA ARG A 63 6.09 -6.65 -18.21
C ARG A 63 5.63 -6.44 -16.76
N VAL A 64 5.40 -7.51 -16.02
CA VAL A 64 5.10 -7.44 -14.57
C VAL A 64 6.20 -6.71 -13.82
N ALA A 65 7.47 -7.10 -14.03
CA ALA A 65 8.60 -6.49 -13.36
C ALA A 65 8.69 -4.97 -13.64
N GLU A 66 8.45 -4.56 -14.89
CA GLU A 66 8.45 -3.14 -15.27
C GLU A 66 7.31 -2.36 -14.60
N LEU A 67 6.08 -2.89 -14.63
CA LEU A 67 4.93 -2.25 -13.98
C LEU A 67 5.09 -2.15 -12.46
N MET A 68 5.65 -3.20 -11.83
CA MET A 68 5.92 -3.19 -10.39
C MET A 68 7.02 -2.20 -10.01
N GLU A 69 8.02 -1.96 -10.88
CA GLU A 69 9.02 -0.92 -10.65
C GLU A 69 8.40 0.48 -10.72
N LEU A 70 7.53 0.75 -11.71
CA LEU A 70 6.77 1.99 -11.78
C LEU A 70 5.90 2.18 -10.53
N GLN A 71 5.18 1.14 -10.11
CA GLN A 71 4.35 1.15 -8.90
C GLN A 71 5.17 1.42 -7.63
N ARG A 72 6.38 0.86 -7.52
CA ARG A 72 7.28 1.14 -6.40
C ARG A 72 7.61 2.63 -6.29
N GLY A 73 7.80 3.30 -7.42
CA GLY A 73 7.98 4.76 -7.47
C GLY A 73 6.75 5.53 -6.95
N VAL A 74 5.55 5.12 -7.35
CA VAL A 74 4.27 5.69 -6.88
C VAL A 74 4.11 5.49 -5.37
N MET A 75 4.35 4.27 -4.88
CA MET A 75 4.25 3.92 -3.47
C MET A 75 5.23 4.76 -2.61
N ARG A 76 6.47 4.86 -3.06
CA ARG A 76 7.48 5.69 -2.38
C ARG A 76 7.06 7.15 -2.29
N ALA A 77 6.48 7.71 -3.35
CA ALA A 77 5.96 9.07 -3.34
C ALA A 77 4.78 9.23 -2.38
N PHE A 78 3.86 8.25 -2.35
CA PHE A 78 2.75 8.21 -1.40
C PHE A 78 3.25 8.17 0.04
N HIS A 79 4.14 7.23 0.40
CA HIS A 79 4.69 7.11 1.75
C HIS A 79 5.42 8.39 2.19
N ARG A 80 6.20 9.01 1.29
CA ARG A 80 6.85 10.31 1.58
C ARG A 80 5.85 11.41 1.90
N SER A 81 4.68 11.41 1.26
CA SER A 81 3.62 12.39 1.53
C SER A 81 2.97 12.25 2.90
N LEU A 82 3.18 11.11 3.57
CA LEU A 82 2.68 10.86 4.93
C LEU A 82 3.62 11.39 6.01
N VAL A 83 4.90 11.59 5.72
CA VAL A 83 5.89 12.06 6.70
C VAL A 83 5.49 13.41 7.29
N GLY A 84 5.53 13.51 8.61
CA GLY A 84 5.08 14.67 9.39
C GLY A 84 3.57 14.72 9.65
N ARG A 85 2.78 13.80 9.07
CA ARG A 85 1.34 13.71 9.34
C ARG A 85 1.06 12.80 10.52
N THR A 86 0.05 13.17 11.29
CA THR A 86 -0.52 12.29 12.34
C THR A 86 -1.72 11.55 11.77
N LEU A 87 -1.70 10.22 11.87
CA LEU A 87 -2.69 9.33 11.31
C LEU A 87 -3.16 8.32 12.35
N PRO A 88 -4.44 7.92 12.33
CA PRO A 88 -4.91 6.78 13.12
C PRO A 88 -4.32 5.49 12.54
N VAL A 89 -3.72 4.68 13.40
CA VAL A 89 -3.09 3.40 13.08
C VAL A 89 -3.74 2.31 13.95
N LEU A 90 -4.23 1.26 13.33
CA LEU A 90 -4.65 0.06 14.03
C LEU A 90 -3.44 -0.83 14.25
N VAL A 91 -3.17 -1.15 15.51
CA VAL A 91 -2.07 -2.02 15.89
C VAL A 91 -2.43 -3.47 15.61
N ASP A 92 -1.64 -4.14 14.77
CA ASP A 92 -1.84 -5.54 14.39
C ASP A 92 -1.08 -6.50 15.30
N GLY A 93 0.11 -6.13 15.77
CA GLY A 93 0.91 -7.00 16.60
C GLY A 93 2.34 -6.54 16.81
N TYR A 94 3.20 -7.52 17.08
CA TYR A 94 4.64 -7.34 17.27
C TYR A 94 5.42 -8.20 16.28
N ASP A 95 6.26 -7.56 15.50
CA ASP A 95 7.22 -8.22 14.62
C ASP A 95 8.51 -8.53 15.41
N ALA A 96 8.77 -9.81 15.62
CA ALA A 96 9.92 -10.27 16.41
C ALA A 96 11.26 -10.03 15.69
N ASP A 97 11.28 -10.10 14.36
CA ASP A 97 12.47 -9.92 13.55
C ASP A 97 12.86 -8.43 13.47
N ALA A 98 11.89 -7.57 13.21
CA ALA A 98 12.07 -6.13 13.23
C ALA A 98 12.20 -5.56 14.65
N LYS A 99 11.77 -6.31 15.69
CA LYS A 99 11.66 -5.88 17.09
C LYS A 99 10.81 -4.62 17.27
N ARG A 100 9.73 -4.53 16.51
CA ARG A 100 8.84 -3.37 16.44
C ARG A 100 7.39 -3.78 16.65
N VAL A 101 6.59 -2.88 17.20
CA VAL A 101 5.14 -2.97 17.09
C VAL A 101 4.77 -2.63 15.65
N VAL A 102 3.85 -3.39 15.07
CA VAL A 102 3.37 -3.19 13.70
C VAL A 102 1.89 -2.87 13.69
N GLY A 103 1.50 -2.02 12.77
CA GLY A 103 0.11 -1.65 12.56
C GLY A 103 -0.11 -1.22 11.11
N ARG A 104 -1.33 -0.80 10.82
CA ARG A 104 -1.74 -0.36 9.49
C ARG A 104 -2.56 0.92 9.55
N THR A 105 -2.47 1.69 8.48
CA THR A 105 -3.32 2.86 8.26
C THR A 105 -4.61 2.47 7.56
N TRP A 106 -5.49 3.46 7.34
CA TRP A 106 -6.71 3.31 6.55
C TRP A 106 -6.46 2.89 5.09
N ALA A 107 -5.23 3.06 4.59
CA ALA A 107 -4.85 2.75 3.21
C ALA A 107 -4.36 1.30 3.03
N ASP A 108 -4.17 0.55 4.11
CA ASP A 108 -3.49 -0.73 4.11
C ASP A 108 -4.45 -1.89 4.42
N ALA A 109 -4.43 -2.93 3.58
CA ALA A 109 -5.06 -4.20 3.89
C ALA A 109 -4.12 -5.06 4.76
N PRO A 110 -4.67 -5.81 5.74
CA PRO A 110 -3.86 -6.67 6.59
C PRO A 110 -3.10 -7.71 5.76
N GLU A 111 -1.83 -7.95 6.10
CA GLU A 111 -0.95 -8.98 5.53
C GLU A 111 -0.64 -8.86 4.02
N VAL A 112 -1.21 -7.88 3.33
CA VAL A 112 -1.07 -7.71 1.88
C VAL A 112 -0.26 -6.48 1.52
N ASP A 113 -0.49 -5.38 2.25
CA ASP A 113 0.10 -4.08 1.93
C ASP A 113 1.26 -3.72 2.86
N GLY A 114 1.65 -2.45 2.79
CA GLY A 114 2.61 -1.85 3.68
C GLY A 114 2.15 -1.83 5.13
N ARG A 115 3.08 -1.55 6.02
CA ARG A 115 2.86 -1.52 7.46
C ARG A 115 3.49 -0.27 8.09
N VAL A 116 2.98 0.09 9.24
CA VAL A 116 3.55 1.13 10.10
C VAL A 116 4.39 0.47 11.18
N LEU A 117 5.67 0.81 11.24
CA LEU A 117 6.59 0.34 12.27
C LEU A 117 6.63 1.34 13.43
N LEU A 118 6.35 0.86 14.62
CA LEU A 118 6.29 1.66 15.85
C LEU A 118 7.34 1.18 16.87
N PRO A 119 7.70 2.01 17.86
CA PRO A 119 8.58 1.60 18.95
C PRO A 119 8.04 0.40 19.71
N LYS A 120 8.94 -0.44 20.21
CA LYS A 120 8.57 -1.61 21.02
C LYS A 120 7.79 -1.19 22.27
N GLY A 121 6.67 -1.88 22.51
CA GLY A 121 5.86 -1.72 23.74
C GLY A 121 5.09 -0.40 23.82
N CYS A 122 4.94 0.31 22.70
CA CYS A 122 4.21 1.59 22.69
C CYS A 122 2.68 1.40 22.67
N ALA A 123 2.18 0.26 22.22
CA ALA A 123 0.75 -0.06 22.14
C ALA A 123 0.55 -1.58 22.04
N GLU A 124 -0.69 -2.02 22.31
CA GLU A 124 -1.10 -3.42 22.29
C GLU A 124 -1.90 -3.74 21.02
N PRO A 125 -1.89 -5.01 20.54
CA PRO A 125 -2.70 -5.44 19.40
C PRO A 125 -4.18 -5.12 19.58
N GLY A 126 -4.80 -4.63 18.49
CA GLY A 126 -6.22 -4.22 18.48
C GLY A 126 -6.48 -2.79 18.93
N GLN A 127 -5.49 -2.08 19.44
CA GLN A 127 -5.62 -0.68 19.77
C GLN A 127 -5.56 0.21 18.51
N MET A 128 -6.40 1.24 18.48
CA MET A 128 -6.30 2.36 17.54
C MET A 128 -5.52 3.49 18.20
N VAL A 129 -4.41 3.88 17.62
CA VAL A 129 -3.51 4.91 18.16
C VAL A 129 -3.22 5.99 17.12
N ASP A 130 -3.07 7.23 17.55
CA ASP A 130 -2.62 8.31 16.69
C ASP A 130 -1.09 8.29 16.59
N VAL A 131 -0.59 8.23 15.36
CA VAL A 131 0.83 8.08 15.04
C VAL A 131 1.30 9.21 14.15
N THR A 132 2.35 9.91 14.54
CA THR A 132 3.07 10.84 13.67
C THR A 132 4.09 10.05 12.86
N ILE A 133 3.95 10.07 11.53
CA ILE A 133 4.88 9.38 10.63
C ILE A 133 6.19 10.16 10.57
N THR A 134 7.29 9.48 10.83
CA THR A 134 8.64 10.08 10.92
C THR A 134 9.53 9.72 9.73
N GLN A 135 9.37 8.51 9.17
CA GLN A 135 10.17 8.03 8.05
C GLN A 135 9.33 7.25 7.05
N ALA A 136 9.78 7.22 5.79
CA ALA A 136 9.12 6.52 4.70
C ALA A 136 10.11 5.64 3.95
N HIS A 137 9.73 4.37 3.75
CA HIS A 137 10.42 3.36 2.96
C HIS A 137 9.54 2.93 1.77
N ASP A 138 10.02 2.02 0.94
CA ASP A 138 9.29 1.59 -0.26
C ASP A 138 7.97 0.88 0.08
N TYR A 139 7.96 0.04 1.12
CA TYR A 139 6.80 -0.79 1.50
C TYR A 139 6.31 -0.57 2.93
N GLU A 140 6.94 0.30 3.69
CA GLU A 140 6.59 0.56 5.07
C GLU A 140 6.90 2.01 5.45
N VAL A 141 6.28 2.48 6.51
CA VAL A 141 6.58 3.77 7.14
C VAL A 141 6.92 3.55 8.62
N GLU A 142 7.72 4.45 9.19
CA GLU A 142 7.96 4.47 10.62
C GLU A 142 7.24 5.65 11.27
N GLY A 143 6.83 5.47 12.52
CA GLY A 143 6.18 6.53 13.26
C GLY A 143 6.34 6.38 14.77
N GLU A 144 5.91 7.41 15.46
CA GLU A 144 5.88 7.48 16.93
C GLU A 144 4.46 7.86 17.37
N LEU A 145 4.08 7.43 18.58
CA LEU A 145 2.79 7.86 19.13
C LEU A 145 2.72 9.37 19.17
N ALA A 146 1.65 9.94 18.68
CA ALA A 146 1.41 11.37 18.79
C ALA A 146 1.32 11.77 20.27
N ALA A 147 1.93 12.89 20.61
CA ALA A 147 1.80 13.44 21.95
C ALA A 147 0.30 13.71 22.23
N VAL A 148 -0.23 13.15 23.31
CA VAL A 148 -1.59 13.47 23.75
C VAL A 148 -1.57 14.92 24.23
N GLU A 149 -2.15 15.83 23.45
CA GLU A 149 -2.40 17.17 23.98
C GLU A 149 -3.33 17.04 25.19
N PRO A 150 -2.95 17.57 26.36
CA PRO A 150 -3.83 17.52 27.53
C PRO A 150 -5.13 18.25 27.19
N ALA A 151 -6.26 17.52 27.27
CA ALA A 151 -7.58 18.08 27.04
C ALA A 151 -7.71 19.42 27.79
N VAL A 152 -7.90 20.51 27.04
CA VAL A 152 -8.16 21.83 27.61
C VAL A 152 -9.44 21.71 28.45
N LYS A 153 -9.28 21.68 29.79
CA LYS A 153 -10.40 21.69 30.71
C LYS A 153 -11.21 22.95 30.46
N GLY A 154 -12.33 22.79 29.74
CA GLY A 154 -13.28 23.86 29.53
C GLY A 154 -13.64 24.49 30.87
N LYS A 155 -13.34 25.76 31.07
CA LYS A 155 -13.80 26.55 32.22
C LYS A 155 -15.32 26.52 32.22
N ALA A 156 -15.88 25.79 33.17
CA ALA A 156 -17.32 25.91 33.48
C ALA A 156 -17.63 27.35 33.83
N LYS A 157 -18.37 28.04 32.95
CA LYS A 157 -18.97 29.34 33.31
C LYS A 157 -19.96 29.09 34.44
N LYS A 158 -19.62 29.49 35.66
CA LYS A 158 -20.59 29.71 36.71
C LYS A 158 -21.46 30.88 36.26
N GLN A 159 -22.73 30.58 35.96
CA GLN A 159 -23.78 31.62 35.93
C GLN A 159 -24.14 31.94 37.39
N ALA A 160 -24.02 33.20 37.71
CA ALA A 160 -24.61 33.80 38.92
C ALA A 160 -26.01 34.29 38.54
#